data_876f9efce2822da546c74bac0f447d06
#
_entry.id   876f9efce2822da546c74bac0f447d06
#
_cell.length_a   1.000
_cell.length_b   1.000
_cell.length_c   1.000
_cell.angle_alpha   90.00
_cell.angle_beta   90.00
_cell.angle_gamma   90.00
#
_symmetry.space_group_name_H-M   'P 1'
#
loop_
_entity.id
_entity.type
_entity.pdbx_description
1 polymer ?
#
loop_
_entity_poly.entity_id
_entity_poly.type
_entity_poly.pdbx_seq_one_letter_code
_entity_poly.pdbx_strand_id
1 'polypeptide(L)'
;MFDEEDSSRKSHEEIRKTPIFKKGWQIFKLADKIAELVKEEEEYEHLQEMERNLLLHQAEQLRGDAMMICPKISGAMGGELYDLKMENAALIRKSAREVQTGCSGLELWGFKHPEYLELLRDEVEEFRLLFAEWIKTFDVWNYTIDRWGLFNPPGINYDDKDPDDDLPFDPDNFPI
;
A
#
# COMPACT_ATOMS: atom_id res chain seq x y z
N MET A 1 31.35 -1.78 -21.53
CA MET A 1 30.55 -0.64 -21.92
C MET A 1 29.12 -1.14 -21.98
N PHE A 2 28.50 -1.26 -20.80
CA PHE A 2 27.12 -1.71 -20.60
C PHE A 2 26.41 -0.58 -19.86
N ASP A 3 26.00 0.44 -20.61
CA ASP A 3 25.11 1.49 -20.17
C ASP A 3 23.93 1.52 -21.14
N GLU A 4 23.06 0.50 -21.08
CA GLU A 4 21.67 0.66 -21.39
C GLU A 4 20.95 0.67 -20.03
N GLU A 5 20.88 1.86 -19.43
CA GLU A 5 19.95 2.13 -18.36
C GLU A 5 18.57 1.73 -18.87
N ASP A 6 17.97 0.73 -18.25
CA ASP A 6 16.57 0.36 -18.39
C ASP A 6 15.73 1.60 -17.97
N SER A 7 15.46 2.46 -18.97
CA SER A 7 14.81 3.78 -18.78
C SER A 7 13.33 3.67 -18.38
N SER A 8 12.82 2.44 -18.15
CA SER A 8 11.42 2.21 -17.81
C SER A 8 11.13 2.31 -16.31
N ARG A 9 12.13 2.10 -15.45
CA ARG A 9 11.95 2.13 -13.99
C ARG A 9 12.09 3.54 -13.44
N LYS A 10 11.00 4.02 -12.81
CA LYS A 10 11.05 5.28 -12.07
C LYS A 10 12.04 5.18 -10.90
N SER A 11 12.93 6.16 -10.79
CA SER A 11 13.83 6.24 -9.65
C SER A 11 13.04 6.44 -8.34
N HIS A 12 13.63 6.02 -7.21
CA HIS A 12 13.00 6.24 -5.88
C HIS A 12 12.68 7.71 -5.62
N GLU A 13 13.49 8.63 -6.15
CA GLU A 13 13.26 10.06 -6.00
C GLU A 13 12.03 10.54 -6.79
N GLU A 14 11.83 10.03 -8.01
CA GLU A 14 10.66 10.34 -8.83
C GLU A 14 9.38 9.78 -8.21
N ILE A 15 9.42 8.56 -7.67
CA ILE A 15 8.27 7.95 -6.97
C ILE A 15 7.84 8.84 -5.79
N ARG A 16 8.77 9.31 -4.98
CA ARG A 16 8.49 10.19 -3.83
C ARG A 16 7.89 11.54 -4.22
N LYS A 17 8.10 12.00 -5.44
CA LYS A 17 7.52 13.26 -5.95
C LYS A 17 6.07 13.11 -6.42
N THR A 18 5.59 11.88 -6.63
CA THR A 18 4.23 11.63 -7.11
C THR A 18 3.16 12.06 -6.10
N PRO A 19 1.99 12.55 -6.58
CA PRO A 19 0.90 12.96 -5.68
C PRO A 19 0.44 11.84 -4.75
N ILE A 20 0.32 10.62 -5.28
CA ILE A 20 -0.15 9.46 -4.50
C ILE A 20 0.83 9.08 -3.39
N PHE A 21 2.15 9.12 -3.65
CA PHE A 21 3.16 8.85 -2.62
C PHE A 21 3.15 9.93 -1.54
N LYS A 22 3.08 11.21 -1.94
CA LYS A 22 3.02 12.34 -0.99
C LYS A 22 1.80 12.24 -0.08
N LYS A 23 0.64 11.88 -0.63
CA LYS A 23 -0.58 11.69 0.14
C LYS A 23 -0.47 10.49 1.09
N GLY A 24 0.06 9.36 0.63
CA GLY A 24 0.35 8.20 1.49
C GLY A 24 1.31 8.53 2.64
N TRP A 25 2.30 9.36 2.37
CA TRP A 25 3.23 9.84 3.39
C TRP A 25 2.57 10.77 4.42
N GLN A 26 1.62 11.62 4.00
CA GLN A 26 0.81 12.46 4.91
C GLN A 26 -0.05 11.60 5.84
N ILE A 27 -0.71 10.57 5.30
CA ILE A 27 -1.47 9.59 6.08
C ILE A 27 -0.58 8.94 7.13
N PHE A 28 0.61 8.47 6.75
CA PHE A 28 1.55 7.87 7.69
C PHE A 28 1.97 8.84 8.80
N LYS A 29 2.36 10.07 8.47
CA LYS A 29 2.77 11.06 9.48
C LYS A 29 1.66 11.38 10.47
N LEU A 30 0.42 11.44 9.99
CA LEU A 30 -0.72 11.72 10.86
C LEU A 30 -1.05 10.53 11.76
N ALA A 31 -1.01 9.31 11.23
CA ALA A 31 -1.18 8.08 12.01
C ALA A 31 -0.07 7.91 13.08
N ASP A 32 1.18 8.23 12.72
CA ASP A 32 2.32 8.22 13.63
C ASP A 32 2.12 9.24 14.78
N LYS A 33 1.67 10.46 14.46
CA LYS A 33 1.34 11.47 15.46
C LYS A 33 0.21 11.04 16.39
N ILE A 34 -0.82 10.39 15.88
CA ILE A 34 -1.92 9.84 16.70
C ILE A 34 -1.37 8.77 17.67
N ALA A 35 -0.48 7.88 17.18
CA ALA A 35 0.13 6.85 18.02
C ALA A 35 1.04 7.44 19.12
N GLU A 36 1.76 8.52 18.82
CA GLU A 36 2.54 9.26 19.81
C GLU A 36 1.65 9.89 20.90
N LEU A 37 0.55 10.55 20.50
CA LEU A 37 -0.39 11.16 21.46
C LEU A 37 -0.95 10.13 22.45
N VAL A 38 -1.29 8.93 21.98
CA VAL A 38 -1.75 7.86 22.86
C VAL A 38 -0.68 7.42 23.87
N LYS A 39 0.61 7.45 23.49
CA LYS A 39 1.72 7.07 24.37
C LYS A 39 2.07 8.10 25.42
N GLU A 40 2.04 9.37 25.04
CA GLU A 40 2.62 10.47 25.82
C GLU A 40 1.61 11.15 26.73
N GLU A 41 0.29 10.96 26.54
CA GLU A 41 -0.71 11.69 27.28
C GLU A 41 -1.01 11.11 28.66
N GLU A 42 -0.79 11.91 29.69
CA GLU A 42 -1.20 11.68 31.07
C GLU A 42 -2.73 11.46 31.19
N GLU A 43 -3.50 11.93 30.22
CA GLU A 43 -4.97 11.77 30.17
C GLU A 43 -5.43 10.31 30.17
N TYR A 44 -4.57 9.37 29.74
CA TYR A 44 -4.86 7.93 29.72
C TYR A 44 -4.38 7.19 30.98
N GLU A 45 -3.71 7.86 31.91
CA GLU A 45 -3.21 7.23 33.14
C GLU A 45 -4.33 6.73 34.07
N HIS A 46 -5.51 7.36 34.01
CA HIS A 46 -6.68 6.98 34.82
C HIS A 46 -7.42 5.75 34.28
N LEU A 47 -7.13 5.31 33.04
CA LEU A 47 -7.71 4.11 32.45
C LEU A 47 -7.19 2.85 33.18
N GLN A 48 -8.05 1.83 33.25
CA GLN A 48 -7.59 0.52 33.69
C GLN A 48 -6.49 0.02 32.75
N GLU A 49 -5.53 -0.74 33.28
CA GLU A 49 -4.38 -1.25 32.52
C GLU A 49 -4.81 -1.95 31.22
N MET A 50 -5.89 -2.73 31.26
CA MET A 50 -6.44 -3.42 30.09
C MET A 50 -6.93 -2.45 29.02
N GLU A 51 -7.67 -1.42 29.40
CA GLU A 51 -8.22 -0.40 28.48
C GLU A 51 -7.09 0.42 27.82
N ARG A 52 -6.09 0.80 28.61
CA ARG A 52 -4.90 1.51 28.12
C ARG A 52 -4.12 0.65 27.12
N ASN A 53 -3.93 -0.62 27.42
CA ASN A 53 -3.23 -1.55 26.54
C ASN A 53 -3.98 -1.74 25.21
N LEU A 54 -5.31 -1.81 25.23
CA LEU A 54 -6.12 -1.88 24.01
C LEU A 54 -6.01 -0.62 23.17
N LEU A 55 -6.07 0.56 23.79
CA LEU A 55 -5.91 1.83 23.10
C LEU A 55 -4.52 1.97 22.46
N LEU A 56 -3.46 1.62 23.19
CA LEU A 56 -2.09 1.58 22.67
C LEU A 56 -1.95 0.60 21.49
N HIS A 57 -2.51 -0.59 21.62
CA HIS A 57 -2.48 -1.59 20.56
C HIS A 57 -3.18 -1.10 19.28
N GLN A 58 -4.36 -0.48 19.42
CA GLN A 58 -5.11 0.10 18.30
C GLN A 58 -4.30 1.22 17.61
N ALA A 59 -3.65 2.08 18.37
CA ALA A 59 -2.83 3.16 17.84
C ALA A 59 -1.60 2.63 17.08
N GLU A 60 -0.93 1.62 17.61
CA GLU A 60 0.21 0.96 16.94
C GLU A 60 -0.22 0.23 15.67
N GLN A 61 -1.37 -0.43 15.68
CA GLN A 61 -1.92 -1.09 14.51
C GLN A 61 -2.26 -0.07 13.42
N LEU A 62 -2.94 1.02 13.76
CA LEU A 62 -3.22 2.14 12.85
C LEU A 62 -1.94 2.66 12.18
N ARG A 63 -0.89 2.89 12.98
CA ARG A 63 0.42 3.33 12.49
C ARG A 63 1.05 2.31 11.54
N GLY A 64 1.01 1.03 11.91
CA GLY A 64 1.52 -0.06 11.09
C GLY A 64 0.84 -0.16 9.72
N ASP A 65 -0.49 -0.06 9.69
CA ASP A 65 -1.27 -0.08 8.47
C ASP A 65 -0.93 1.13 7.58
N ALA A 66 -0.86 2.33 8.14
CA ALA A 66 -0.48 3.53 7.41
C ALA A 66 0.96 3.44 6.84
N MET A 67 1.89 2.84 7.58
CA MET A 67 3.28 2.65 7.17
C MET A 67 3.42 1.76 5.94
N MET A 68 2.48 0.83 5.71
CA MET A 68 2.52 -0.09 4.56
C MET A 68 2.20 0.58 3.23
N ILE A 69 1.53 1.73 3.21
CA ILE A 69 1.05 2.39 1.98
C ILE A 69 2.21 2.78 1.06
N CYS A 70 3.16 3.55 1.55
CA CYS A 70 4.26 4.08 0.73
C CYS A 70 5.20 2.99 0.16
N PRO A 71 5.64 1.98 0.92
CA PRO A 71 6.43 0.89 0.36
C PRO A 71 5.71 0.12 -0.74
N LYS A 72 4.39 -0.09 -0.61
CA LYS A 72 3.59 -0.77 -1.63
C LYS A 72 3.37 0.08 -2.89
N ILE A 73 3.25 1.41 -2.76
CA ILE A 73 3.27 2.34 -3.90
C ILE A 73 4.61 2.22 -4.63
N SER A 74 5.72 2.21 -3.89
CA SER A 74 7.06 2.05 -4.47
C SER A 74 7.20 0.71 -5.20
N GLY A 75 6.70 -0.38 -4.62
CA GLY A 75 6.69 -1.70 -5.25
C GLY A 75 5.90 -1.72 -6.57
N ALA A 76 4.70 -1.12 -6.58
CA ALA A 76 3.89 -1.03 -7.79
C ALA A 76 4.49 -0.14 -8.89
N MET A 77 5.26 0.89 -8.51
CA MET A 77 5.91 1.81 -9.46
C MET A 77 7.30 1.34 -9.92
N GLY A 78 7.92 0.42 -9.17
CA GLY A 78 9.23 -0.12 -9.48
C GLY A 78 9.21 -1.27 -10.49
N GLY A 79 8.04 -1.77 -10.86
CA GLY A 79 7.85 -2.84 -11.84
C GLY A 79 6.83 -2.46 -12.92
N GLU A 80 6.85 -3.17 -14.04
CA GLU A 80 5.95 -2.91 -15.17
C GLU A 80 4.80 -3.92 -15.27
N LEU A 81 4.93 -5.11 -14.67
CA LEU A 81 3.96 -6.19 -14.79
C LEU A 81 2.63 -5.85 -14.11
N TYR A 82 1.54 -6.00 -14.84
CA TYR A 82 0.18 -5.66 -14.39
C TYR A 82 -0.25 -6.44 -13.15
N ASP A 83 -0.03 -7.74 -13.13
CA ASP A 83 -0.36 -8.63 -12.01
C ASP A 83 0.33 -8.19 -10.72
N LEU A 84 1.63 -7.89 -10.76
CA LEU A 84 2.38 -7.39 -9.61
C LEU A 84 1.95 -5.98 -9.17
N LYS A 85 1.61 -5.10 -10.13
CA LYS A 85 1.04 -3.78 -9.82
C LYS A 85 -0.31 -3.90 -9.12
N MET A 86 -1.17 -4.80 -9.58
CA MET A 86 -2.48 -5.04 -8.99
C MET A 86 -2.39 -5.70 -7.61
N GLU A 87 -1.46 -6.62 -7.39
CA GLU A 87 -1.18 -7.18 -6.07
C GLU A 87 -0.80 -6.08 -5.06
N ASN A 88 0.17 -5.23 -5.42
CA ASN A 88 0.54 -4.09 -4.56
C ASN A 88 -0.63 -3.12 -4.37
N ALA A 89 -1.42 -2.83 -5.40
CA ALA A 89 -2.63 -2.00 -5.29
C ALA A 89 -3.67 -2.60 -4.33
N ALA A 90 -3.86 -3.92 -4.34
CA ALA A 90 -4.75 -4.60 -3.39
C ALA A 90 -4.27 -4.43 -1.94
N LEU A 91 -2.97 -4.53 -1.69
CA LEU A 91 -2.37 -4.31 -0.37
C LEU A 91 -2.48 -2.85 0.08
N ILE A 92 -2.24 -1.87 -0.82
CA ILE A 92 -2.43 -0.45 -0.54
C ILE A 92 -3.88 -0.17 -0.15
N ARG A 93 -4.85 -0.68 -0.94
CA ARG A 93 -6.28 -0.55 -0.65
C ARG A 93 -6.64 -1.16 0.70
N LYS A 94 -6.11 -2.35 1.02
CA LYS A 94 -6.33 -3.00 2.31
C LYS A 94 -5.83 -2.10 3.44
N SER A 95 -4.58 -1.65 3.38
CA SER A 95 -3.98 -0.79 4.40
C SER A 95 -4.76 0.51 4.61
N ALA A 96 -5.16 1.19 3.53
CA ALA A 96 -5.96 2.42 3.63
C ALA A 96 -7.32 2.18 4.32
N ARG A 97 -7.97 1.05 4.06
CA ARG A 97 -9.23 0.67 4.74
C ARG A 97 -9.01 0.33 6.21
N GLU A 98 -7.93 -0.35 6.54
CA GLU A 98 -7.59 -0.65 7.93
C GLU A 98 -7.28 0.63 8.73
N VAL A 99 -6.66 1.64 8.11
CA VAL A 99 -6.50 2.97 8.72
C VAL A 99 -7.86 3.58 9.07
N GLN A 100 -8.85 3.53 8.17
CA GLN A 100 -10.22 4.03 8.46
C GLN A 100 -10.88 3.24 9.59
N THR A 101 -10.76 1.92 9.60
CA THR A 101 -11.27 1.05 10.66
C THR A 101 -10.58 1.35 11.99
N GLY A 102 -9.26 1.56 11.97
CA GLY A 102 -8.46 1.92 13.14
C GLY A 102 -8.91 3.24 13.78
N CYS A 103 -9.32 4.24 12.98
CA CYS A 103 -9.92 5.47 13.51
C CYS A 103 -11.17 5.17 14.34
N SER A 104 -12.05 4.30 13.85
CA SER A 104 -13.27 3.92 14.59
C SER A 104 -12.94 3.12 15.86
N GLY A 105 -11.91 2.29 15.81
CA GLY A 105 -11.40 1.57 16.98
C GLY A 105 -10.88 2.53 18.07
N LEU A 106 -10.10 3.53 17.69
CA LEU A 106 -9.59 4.53 18.62
C LEU A 106 -10.71 5.38 19.25
N GLU A 107 -11.74 5.75 18.47
CA GLU A 107 -12.93 6.42 19.03
C GLU A 107 -13.64 5.55 20.07
N LEU A 108 -13.83 4.27 19.77
CA LEU A 108 -14.49 3.30 20.67
C LEU A 108 -13.73 3.17 21.99
N TRP A 109 -12.40 3.17 21.94
CA TRP A 109 -11.53 3.07 23.13
C TRP A 109 -11.21 4.41 23.78
N GLY A 110 -11.89 5.48 23.39
CA GLY A 110 -11.88 6.77 24.09
C GLY A 110 -10.67 7.66 23.79
N PHE A 111 -10.12 7.58 22.58
CA PHE A 111 -9.12 8.54 22.11
C PHE A 111 -9.67 9.99 22.23
N LYS A 112 -8.89 10.90 22.84
CA LYS A 112 -9.37 12.20 23.29
C LYS A 112 -9.33 13.31 22.24
N HIS A 113 -8.72 13.05 21.08
CA HIS A 113 -8.51 14.03 20.01
C HIS A 113 -9.23 13.61 18.72
N PRO A 114 -10.58 13.63 18.68
CA PRO A 114 -11.35 13.20 17.51
C PRO A 114 -11.01 13.99 16.24
N GLU A 115 -10.57 15.24 16.37
CA GLU A 115 -10.18 16.11 15.28
C GLU A 115 -9.03 15.52 14.43
N TYR A 116 -8.09 14.79 15.05
CA TYR A 116 -7.03 14.08 14.33
C TYR A 116 -7.57 12.87 13.55
N LEU A 117 -8.58 12.19 14.08
CA LEU A 117 -9.21 11.06 13.42
C LEU A 117 -10.04 11.52 12.21
N GLU A 118 -10.75 12.63 12.34
CA GLU A 118 -11.48 13.25 11.22
C GLU A 118 -10.52 13.67 10.12
N LEU A 119 -9.45 14.38 10.48
CA LEU A 119 -8.41 14.77 9.52
C LEU A 119 -7.80 13.55 8.82
N LEU A 120 -7.51 12.47 9.56
CA LEU A 120 -6.96 11.25 8.96
C LEU A 120 -7.94 10.58 7.99
N ARG A 121 -9.24 10.56 8.30
CA ARG A 121 -10.28 10.07 7.38
C ARG A 121 -10.35 10.89 6.10
N ASP A 122 -10.28 12.21 6.21
CA ASP A 122 -10.26 13.11 5.06
C ASP A 122 -9.04 12.87 4.17
N GLU A 123 -7.85 12.72 4.76
CA GLU A 123 -6.63 12.38 4.04
C GLU A 123 -6.72 11.03 3.32
N VAL A 124 -7.33 10.02 3.94
CA VAL A 124 -7.57 8.72 3.31
C VAL A 124 -8.59 8.82 2.17
N GLU A 125 -9.62 9.66 2.30
CA GLU A 125 -10.60 9.86 1.22
C GLU A 125 -9.96 10.57 0.01
N GLU A 126 -9.15 11.60 0.22
CA GLU A 126 -8.39 12.23 -0.85
C GLU A 126 -7.40 11.23 -1.51
N PHE A 127 -6.74 10.40 -0.69
CA PHE A 127 -5.88 9.33 -1.17
C PHE A 127 -6.65 8.33 -2.04
N ARG A 128 -7.86 7.95 -1.63
CA ARG A 128 -8.74 7.03 -2.37
C ARG A 128 -9.04 7.53 -3.78
N LEU A 129 -9.30 8.83 -3.92
CA LEU A 129 -9.54 9.45 -5.24
C LEU A 129 -8.28 9.41 -6.11
N LEU A 130 -7.13 9.77 -5.57
CA LEU A 130 -5.85 9.67 -6.28
C LEU A 130 -5.52 8.22 -6.68
N PHE A 131 -5.77 7.27 -5.78
CA PHE A 131 -5.57 5.85 -6.02
C PHE A 131 -6.44 5.33 -7.16
N ALA A 132 -7.73 5.69 -7.19
CA ALA A 132 -8.67 5.27 -8.22
C ALA A 132 -8.24 5.76 -9.63
N GLU A 133 -7.69 6.95 -9.73
CA GLU A 133 -7.14 7.45 -10.99
C GLU A 133 -5.78 6.81 -11.34
N TRP A 134 -4.96 6.57 -10.34
CA TRP A 134 -3.63 5.98 -10.53
C TRP A 134 -3.69 4.56 -11.08
N ILE A 135 -4.56 3.68 -10.57
CA ILE A 135 -4.69 2.31 -11.07
C ILE A 135 -5.12 2.23 -12.53
N LYS A 136 -5.82 3.25 -13.05
CA LYS A 136 -6.20 3.33 -14.48
C LYS A 136 -4.98 3.50 -15.40
N THR A 137 -3.85 3.89 -14.86
CA THR A 137 -2.59 4.07 -15.62
C THR A 137 -1.81 2.77 -15.80
N PHE A 138 -2.25 1.67 -15.19
CA PHE A 138 -1.56 0.38 -15.30
C PHE A 138 -1.78 -0.22 -16.69
N ASP A 139 -0.70 -0.66 -17.34
CA ASP A 139 -0.79 -1.34 -18.62
C ASP A 139 -1.29 -2.77 -18.42
N VAL A 140 -2.54 -3.00 -18.80
CA VAL A 140 -3.21 -4.30 -18.67
C VAL A 140 -2.65 -5.39 -19.60
N TRP A 141 -1.87 -4.98 -20.61
CA TRP A 141 -1.32 -5.91 -21.58
C TRP A 141 0.12 -6.37 -21.28
N ASN A 142 0.75 -5.72 -20.30
CA ASN A 142 2.05 -6.13 -19.81
C ASN A 142 1.90 -6.95 -18.53
N TYR A 143 1.67 -8.25 -18.65
CA TYR A 143 1.37 -9.15 -17.54
C TYR A 143 2.07 -10.50 -17.69
N THR A 144 2.24 -11.17 -16.56
CA THR A 144 2.47 -12.62 -16.49
C THR A 144 1.18 -13.27 -16.02
N ILE A 145 0.83 -14.46 -16.52
CA ILE A 145 -0.39 -15.14 -16.06
C ILE A 145 -0.26 -15.46 -14.58
N ASP A 146 -1.12 -14.82 -13.80
CA ASP A 146 -1.26 -15.16 -12.37
C ASP A 146 -1.97 -16.50 -12.25
N ARG A 147 -1.20 -17.54 -11.94
CA ARG A 147 -1.70 -18.92 -11.76
C ARG A 147 -2.57 -19.10 -10.51
N TRP A 148 -2.62 -18.09 -9.61
CA TRP A 148 -3.56 -18.03 -8.50
C TRP A 148 -4.92 -17.44 -8.91
N GLY A 149 -5.00 -16.82 -10.10
CA GLY A 149 -6.23 -16.31 -10.69
C GLY A 149 -6.80 -15.04 -10.07
N LEU A 150 -6.01 -14.29 -9.29
CA LEU A 150 -6.46 -13.09 -8.59
C LEU A 150 -6.25 -11.80 -9.37
N PHE A 151 -5.14 -11.68 -10.09
CA PHE A 151 -4.68 -10.41 -10.67
C PHE A 151 -4.49 -10.48 -12.18
N ASN A 152 -5.10 -11.44 -12.86
CA ASN A 152 -5.09 -11.49 -14.32
C ASN A 152 -5.88 -10.33 -14.93
N PRO A 153 -5.44 -9.84 -16.11
CA PRO A 153 -6.24 -8.92 -16.90
C PRO A 153 -7.62 -9.48 -17.24
N PRO A 154 -8.62 -8.62 -17.52
CA PRO A 154 -9.92 -9.07 -17.95
C PRO A 154 -9.84 -10.00 -19.17
N GLY A 155 -10.43 -11.19 -19.07
CA GLY A 155 -10.46 -12.19 -20.14
C GLY A 155 -9.30 -13.18 -20.12
N ILE A 156 -8.34 -13.05 -19.21
CA ILE A 156 -7.25 -14.00 -19.01
C ILE A 156 -7.56 -14.89 -17.80
N ASN A 157 -7.44 -16.20 -17.98
CA ASN A 157 -7.68 -17.19 -16.94
C ASN A 157 -6.35 -17.78 -16.42
N TYR A 158 -6.38 -18.30 -15.21
CA TYR A 158 -5.20 -18.89 -14.56
C TYR A 158 -4.63 -20.12 -15.29
N ASP A 159 -5.45 -20.80 -16.09
CA ASP A 159 -5.14 -22.01 -16.85
C ASP A 159 -4.94 -21.74 -18.36
N ASP A 160 -4.98 -20.50 -18.79
CA ASP A 160 -4.67 -20.13 -20.17
C ASP A 160 -3.20 -20.49 -20.48
N LYS A 161 -2.95 -20.79 -21.73
CA LYS A 161 -1.61 -21.08 -22.22
C LYS A 161 -0.79 -19.79 -22.27
N ASP A 162 0.41 -19.83 -21.68
CA ASP A 162 1.34 -18.72 -21.79
C ASP A 162 1.86 -18.65 -23.24
N PRO A 163 1.88 -17.49 -23.89
CA PRO A 163 2.51 -17.33 -25.20
C PRO A 163 3.96 -17.83 -25.25
N ASP A 164 4.67 -17.78 -24.12
CA ASP A 164 6.06 -18.21 -24.01
C ASP A 164 6.23 -19.71 -23.71
N ASP A 165 5.16 -20.45 -23.38
CA ASP A 165 5.20 -21.90 -23.13
C ASP A 165 5.60 -22.72 -24.36
N ASP A 166 5.50 -22.17 -25.58
CA ASP A 166 5.90 -22.80 -26.82
C ASP A 166 7.36 -22.52 -27.21
N LEU A 167 8.07 -21.67 -26.47
CA LEU A 167 9.49 -21.46 -26.74
C LEU A 167 10.26 -22.72 -26.33
N PRO A 168 10.96 -23.42 -27.29
CA PRO A 168 11.71 -24.60 -26.94
C PRO A 168 12.80 -24.20 -25.93
N PHE A 169 12.76 -24.81 -24.76
CA PHE A 169 13.87 -24.72 -23.82
C PHE A 169 15.08 -25.38 -24.48
N ASP A 170 16.04 -24.59 -24.91
CA ASP A 170 17.31 -25.04 -25.46
C ASP A 170 18.39 -25.02 -24.36
N PRO A 171 18.67 -26.17 -23.71
CA PRO A 171 19.66 -26.25 -22.65
C PRO A 171 21.09 -25.95 -23.12
N ASP A 172 21.37 -26.02 -24.43
CA ASP A 172 22.69 -25.79 -25.01
C ASP A 172 22.99 -24.30 -25.27
N ASN A 173 21.98 -23.43 -25.08
CA ASN A 173 22.11 -21.99 -25.32
C ASN A 173 22.35 -21.19 -24.03
N PHE A 174 22.62 -21.85 -22.89
CA PHE A 174 23.09 -21.17 -21.69
C PHE A 174 24.60 -20.95 -21.75
N PRO A 175 25.12 -19.72 -21.84
CA PRO A 175 26.54 -19.48 -21.67
C PRO A 175 26.94 -19.83 -20.24
N ILE A 176 27.77 -20.87 -20.10
CA ILE A 176 28.46 -21.23 -18.88
C ILE A 176 29.58 -20.23 -18.60
#